data_e2a32c50bd4d3fcad1148bb06f26c37a
#
_entry.id   e2a32c50bd4d3fcad1148bb06f26c37a
#
_cell.length_a   1.000
_cell.length_b   1.000
_cell.length_c   1.000
_cell.angle_alpha   90.00
_cell.angle_beta   90.00
_cell.angle_gamma   90.00
#
_symmetry.space_group_name_H-M   'P 1'
#
loop_
_entity.id
_entity.type
_entity.pdbx_description
1 polymer ?
#
loop_
_entity_poly.entity_id
_entity_poly.type
_entity_poly.pdbx_seq_one_letter_code
_entity_poly.pdbx_strand_id
1 'polypeptide(L)'
;MAIILPDLPYAYDALEPYIDAETMHLHHDKHHQTYVNNANAALEKHPEIGEDLEVLLADVDSIPADIRQALINNGGGHLNHALFWELMTPEKTAPSAELAAAINATFGSFEEFQVAFTAAATTRFGSGWAWLVVNKEGKLEVTSTANQDTPISEGKKPILGLDVWEHAYYVKYRNVRPDYIKAFFSVINWNKVDELYAAAK
;
A
#
# COMPACT_ATOMS: atom_id res chain seq x y z
N MET A 1 12.60 -13.87 -14.70
CA MET A 1 11.86 -14.72 -13.72
C MET A 1 10.49 -14.11 -13.54
N ALA A 2 9.42 -14.94 -13.40
CA ALA A 2 8.07 -14.41 -13.19
C ALA A 2 7.93 -13.77 -11.80
N ILE A 3 7.11 -12.73 -11.70
CA ILE A 3 6.67 -12.17 -10.41
C ILE A 3 5.91 -13.25 -9.65
N ILE A 4 6.15 -13.36 -8.35
CA ILE A 4 5.49 -14.33 -7.49
C ILE A 4 4.69 -13.64 -6.38
N LEU A 5 3.62 -14.29 -5.92
CA LEU A 5 2.89 -13.87 -4.73
C LEU A 5 3.81 -14.09 -3.50
N PRO A 6 4.15 -13.05 -2.73
CA PRO A 6 4.91 -13.24 -1.50
C PRO A 6 4.04 -13.89 -0.42
N ASP A 7 4.64 -14.71 0.43
CA ASP A 7 3.96 -15.24 1.60
C ASP A 7 3.59 -14.11 2.58
N LEU A 8 2.47 -14.28 3.32
CA LEU A 8 2.16 -13.40 4.44
C LEU A 8 3.22 -13.57 5.54
N PRO A 9 3.72 -12.48 6.16
CA PRO A 9 4.70 -12.56 7.24
C PRO A 9 4.09 -13.03 8.59
N TYR A 10 2.80 -13.35 8.62
CA TYR A 10 2.03 -13.78 9.80
C TYR A 10 0.89 -14.71 9.38
N ALA A 11 0.25 -15.39 10.35
CA ALA A 11 -0.92 -16.23 10.09
C ALA A 11 -2.12 -15.42 9.61
N TYR A 12 -3.04 -16.03 8.86
CA TYR A 12 -4.23 -15.36 8.32
C TYR A 12 -5.14 -14.73 9.38
N ASP A 13 -5.17 -15.28 10.60
CA ASP A 13 -5.96 -14.79 11.73
C ASP A 13 -5.17 -13.87 12.69
N ALA A 14 -3.90 -13.60 12.38
CA ALA A 14 -3.01 -12.88 13.29
C ALA A 14 -3.45 -11.42 13.53
N LEU A 15 -4.13 -10.80 12.59
CA LEU A 15 -4.58 -9.40 12.68
C LEU A 15 -5.96 -9.26 13.33
N GLU A 16 -6.61 -10.37 13.72
CA GLU A 16 -7.86 -10.31 14.45
C GLU A 16 -7.66 -9.66 15.83
N PRO A 17 -8.65 -8.95 16.36
CA PRO A 17 -10.01 -8.73 15.82
C PRO A 17 -10.15 -7.58 14.82
N TYR A 18 -9.06 -6.98 14.37
CA TYR A 18 -9.05 -5.78 13.53
C TYR A 18 -9.29 -6.07 12.06
N ILE A 19 -8.64 -7.10 11.51
CA ILE A 19 -8.85 -7.61 10.16
C ILE A 19 -9.10 -9.11 10.27
N ASP A 20 -10.22 -9.58 9.75
CA ASP A 20 -10.66 -10.97 9.87
C ASP A 20 -9.90 -11.91 8.91
N ALA A 21 -9.79 -13.18 9.32
CA ALA A 21 -9.10 -14.21 8.54
C ALA A 21 -9.72 -14.43 7.15
N GLU A 22 -11.06 -14.37 7.03
CA GLU A 22 -11.73 -14.52 5.74
C GLU A 22 -11.31 -13.43 4.75
N THR A 23 -11.27 -12.17 5.21
CA THR A 23 -10.75 -11.05 4.40
C THR A 23 -9.31 -11.31 3.98
N MET A 24 -8.45 -11.77 4.90
CA MET A 24 -7.04 -12.04 4.58
C MET A 24 -6.87 -13.12 3.52
N HIS A 25 -7.64 -14.22 3.58
CA HIS A 25 -7.63 -15.26 2.55
C HIS A 25 -8.10 -14.73 1.19
N LEU A 26 -9.19 -13.99 1.15
CA LEU A 26 -9.69 -13.42 -0.10
C LEU A 26 -8.72 -12.38 -0.67
N HIS A 27 -8.22 -11.50 0.16
CA HIS A 27 -7.40 -10.36 -0.22
C HIS A 27 -6.01 -10.80 -0.72
N HIS A 28 -5.35 -11.72 0.00
CA HIS A 28 -4.04 -12.25 -0.37
C HIS A 28 -4.16 -13.32 -1.46
N ASP A 29 -4.91 -14.41 -1.23
CA ASP A 29 -4.88 -15.59 -2.09
C ASP A 29 -5.66 -15.41 -3.40
N LYS A 30 -6.60 -14.46 -3.46
CA LYS A 30 -7.45 -14.21 -4.63
C LYS A 30 -7.10 -12.89 -5.31
N HIS A 31 -7.29 -11.76 -4.63
CA HIS A 31 -7.05 -10.44 -5.25
C HIS A 31 -5.57 -10.23 -5.60
N HIS A 32 -4.65 -10.40 -4.65
CA HIS A 32 -3.22 -10.22 -4.92
C HIS A 32 -2.70 -11.23 -5.93
N GLN A 33 -3.10 -12.52 -5.82
CA GLN A 33 -2.70 -13.53 -6.81
C GLN A 33 -3.19 -13.18 -8.22
N THR A 34 -4.36 -12.60 -8.36
CA THR A 34 -4.89 -12.15 -9.67
C THR A 34 -4.04 -11.02 -10.25
N TYR A 35 -3.61 -10.07 -9.44
CA TYR A 35 -2.68 -9.02 -9.90
C TYR A 35 -1.36 -9.61 -10.38
N VAL A 36 -0.78 -10.55 -9.63
CA VAL A 36 0.45 -11.26 -10.03
C VAL A 36 0.27 -11.96 -11.38
N ASN A 37 -0.80 -12.73 -11.55
CA ASN A 37 -1.07 -13.46 -12.77
C ASN A 37 -1.21 -12.52 -13.98
N ASN A 38 -1.96 -11.44 -13.82
CA ASN A 38 -2.22 -10.48 -14.91
C ASN A 38 -0.97 -9.64 -15.24
N ALA A 39 -0.17 -9.26 -14.25
CA ALA A 39 1.08 -8.56 -14.47
C ALA A 39 2.07 -9.44 -15.26
N ASN A 40 2.22 -10.72 -14.86
CA ASN A 40 3.04 -11.68 -15.59
C ASN A 40 2.56 -11.85 -17.04
N ALA A 41 1.25 -12.03 -17.28
CA ALA A 41 0.70 -12.16 -18.61
C ALA A 41 0.94 -10.91 -19.50
N ALA A 42 1.02 -9.74 -18.90
CA ALA A 42 1.38 -8.52 -19.63
C ALA A 42 2.89 -8.51 -19.97
N LEU A 43 3.76 -8.82 -18.98
CA LEU A 43 5.22 -8.83 -19.17
C LEU A 43 5.69 -9.89 -20.18
N GLU A 44 5.00 -11.03 -20.27
CA GLU A 44 5.31 -12.09 -21.25
C GLU A 44 5.26 -11.61 -22.71
N LYS A 45 4.51 -10.53 -23.00
CA LYS A 45 4.41 -9.96 -24.34
C LYS A 45 5.64 -9.12 -24.71
N HIS A 46 6.37 -8.63 -23.70
CA HIS A 46 7.50 -7.73 -23.85
C HIS A 46 8.66 -8.11 -22.92
N PRO A 47 9.27 -9.28 -23.12
CA PRO A 47 10.36 -9.76 -22.24
C PRO A 47 11.59 -8.85 -22.22
N GLU A 48 11.73 -7.98 -23.21
CA GLU A 48 12.84 -7.04 -23.35
C GLU A 48 12.82 -5.90 -22.31
N ILE A 49 11.67 -5.60 -21.69
CA ILE A 49 11.60 -4.50 -20.71
C ILE A 49 11.98 -4.92 -19.29
N GLY A 50 12.18 -6.22 -19.05
CA GLY A 50 12.46 -6.77 -17.73
C GLY A 50 11.21 -6.92 -16.85
N GLU A 51 11.44 -7.22 -15.58
CA GLU A 51 10.37 -7.59 -14.63
C GLU A 51 10.39 -6.71 -13.37
N ASP A 52 11.25 -5.70 -13.31
CA ASP A 52 11.32 -4.78 -12.18
C ASP A 52 10.18 -3.77 -12.25
N LEU A 53 9.09 -4.10 -11.57
CA LEU A 53 7.88 -3.25 -11.56
C LEU A 53 8.11 -1.89 -10.91
N GLU A 54 9.02 -1.76 -9.95
CA GLU A 54 9.31 -0.45 -9.35
C GLU A 54 9.94 0.47 -10.38
N VAL A 55 10.90 -0.04 -11.15
CA VAL A 55 11.54 0.71 -12.23
C VAL A 55 10.54 1.04 -13.34
N LEU A 56 9.74 0.06 -13.78
CA LEU A 56 8.75 0.25 -14.84
C LEU A 56 7.68 1.27 -14.45
N LEU A 57 7.14 1.18 -13.23
CA LEU A 57 6.08 2.08 -12.77
C LEU A 57 6.60 3.46 -12.34
N ALA A 58 7.91 3.61 -12.10
CA ALA A 58 8.52 4.93 -11.92
C ALA A 58 8.57 5.74 -13.23
N ASP A 59 8.57 5.07 -14.39
CA ASP A 59 8.54 5.70 -15.72
C ASP A 59 7.53 4.97 -16.62
N VAL A 60 6.25 5.20 -16.36
CA VAL A 60 5.16 4.53 -17.07
C VAL A 60 5.16 4.80 -18.57
N ASP A 61 5.75 5.90 -19.01
CA ASP A 61 5.84 6.25 -20.44
C ASP A 61 6.83 5.36 -21.19
N SER A 62 7.80 4.77 -20.50
CA SER A 62 8.74 3.79 -21.07
C SER A 62 8.08 2.43 -21.35
N ILE A 63 6.94 2.14 -20.74
CA ILE A 63 6.22 0.87 -20.92
C ILE A 63 5.53 0.86 -22.30
N PRO A 64 5.65 -0.24 -23.07
CA PRO A 64 4.94 -0.38 -24.35
C PRO A 64 3.44 -0.11 -24.21
N ALA A 65 2.89 0.66 -25.15
CA ALA A 65 1.53 1.21 -25.03
C ALA A 65 0.43 0.13 -24.92
N ASP A 66 0.64 -1.02 -25.54
CA ASP A 66 -0.32 -2.14 -25.54
C ASP A 66 -0.45 -2.87 -24.20
N ILE A 67 0.57 -2.77 -23.32
CA ILE A 67 0.57 -3.38 -21.98
C ILE A 67 0.61 -2.34 -20.84
N ARG A 68 0.82 -1.07 -21.16
CA ARG A 68 1.03 0.00 -20.15
C ARG A 68 -0.07 0.02 -19.11
N GLN A 69 -1.34 0.08 -19.54
CA GLN A 69 -2.46 0.15 -18.60
C GLN A 69 -2.61 -1.14 -17.78
N ALA A 70 -2.33 -2.29 -18.38
CA ALA A 70 -2.35 -3.57 -17.66
C ALA A 70 -1.29 -3.60 -16.55
N LEU A 71 -0.09 -3.07 -16.80
CA LEU A 71 0.96 -2.97 -15.78
C LEU A 71 0.67 -1.90 -14.73
N ILE A 72 0.11 -0.75 -15.08
CA ILE A 72 -0.34 0.24 -14.10
C ILE A 72 -1.35 -0.39 -13.15
N ASN A 73 -2.34 -1.11 -13.66
CA ASN A 73 -3.38 -1.72 -12.84
C ASN A 73 -2.87 -2.94 -12.04
N ASN A 74 -2.20 -3.87 -12.68
CA ASN A 74 -1.86 -5.16 -12.07
C ASN A 74 -0.45 -5.16 -11.46
N GLY A 75 0.51 -4.49 -12.09
CA GLY A 75 1.83 -4.26 -11.50
C GLY A 75 1.74 -3.35 -10.28
N GLY A 76 0.98 -2.26 -10.39
CA GLY A 76 0.67 -1.39 -9.25
C GLY A 76 -0.06 -2.14 -8.16
N GLY A 77 -1.06 -2.96 -8.52
CA GLY A 77 -1.76 -3.83 -7.57
C GLY A 77 -0.81 -4.76 -6.83
N HIS A 78 0.11 -5.41 -7.55
CA HIS A 78 1.10 -6.28 -6.90
C HIS A 78 2.01 -5.51 -5.93
N LEU A 79 2.61 -4.39 -6.35
CA LEU A 79 3.49 -3.60 -5.48
C LEU A 79 2.77 -3.06 -4.24
N ASN A 80 1.57 -2.52 -4.42
CA ASN A 80 0.77 -1.98 -3.32
C ASN A 80 0.46 -3.05 -2.28
N HIS A 81 0.05 -4.25 -2.72
CA HIS A 81 -0.31 -5.34 -1.81
C HIS A 81 0.92 -5.99 -1.16
N ALA A 82 2.02 -6.21 -1.90
CA ALA A 82 3.25 -6.74 -1.34
C ALA A 82 3.76 -5.85 -0.19
N LEU A 83 3.72 -4.54 -0.37
CA LEU A 83 4.04 -3.57 0.66
C LEU A 83 3.03 -3.62 1.82
N PHE A 84 1.74 -3.69 1.52
CA PHE A 84 0.66 -3.67 2.52
C PHE A 84 0.78 -4.78 3.55
N TRP A 85 1.12 -5.99 3.13
CA TRP A 85 1.30 -7.11 4.07
C TRP A 85 2.41 -6.84 5.08
N GLU A 86 3.52 -6.26 4.67
CA GLU A 86 4.64 -5.93 5.55
C GLU A 86 4.37 -4.72 6.46
N LEU A 87 3.44 -3.83 6.07
CA LEU A 87 3.04 -2.66 6.85
C LEU A 87 2.11 -2.99 8.02
N MET A 88 1.67 -4.23 8.14
CA MET A 88 0.82 -4.69 9.25
C MET A 88 1.51 -5.74 10.09
N THR A 89 1.15 -5.80 11.37
CA THR A 89 1.69 -6.77 12.34
C THR A 89 0.69 -6.98 13.47
N PRO A 90 0.62 -8.20 14.07
CA PRO A 90 -0.13 -8.42 15.30
C PRO A 90 0.53 -7.79 16.53
N GLU A 91 1.80 -7.42 16.43
CA GLU A 91 2.54 -6.84 17.53
C GLU A 91 2.25 -5.35 17.70
N LYS A 92 2.27 -4.89 18.95
CA LYS A 92 2.13 -3.46 19.25
C LYS A 92 3.46 -2.77 18.98
N THR A 93 3.48 -1.84 18.03
CA THR A 93 4.64 -1.07 17.64
C THR A 93 4.37 0.44 17.75
N ALA A 94 5.42 1.24 17.68
CA ALA A 94 5.34 2.70 17.66
C ALA A 94 6.44 3.26 16.75
N PRO A 95 6.25 4.47 16.18
CA PRO A 95 7.29 5.14 15.41
C PRO A 95 8.56 5.34 16.22
N SER A 96 9.72 5.27 15.56
CA SER A 96 10.98 5.69 16.16
C SER A 96 10.94 7.17 16.58
N ALA A 97 11.86 7.58 17.42
CA ALA A 97 11.98 8.99 17.81
C ALA A 97 12.20 9.90 16.59
N GLU A 98 12.93 9.42 15.59
CA GLU A 98 13.22 10.16 14.37
C GLU A 98 11.97 10.34 13.50
N LEU A 99 11.23 9.28 13.24
CA LEU A 99 9.99 9.34 12.47
C LEU A 99 8.92 10.14 13.22
N ALA A 100 8.79 9.96 14.53
CA ALA A 100 7.87 10.74 15.36
C ALA A 100 8.19 12.25 15.30
N ALA A 101 9.46 12.62 15.34
CA ALA A 101 9.88 14.02 15.19
C ALA A 101 9.53 14.57 13.80
N ALA A 102 9.72 13.79 12.73
CA ALA A 102 9.36 14.18 11.37
C ALA A 102 7.84 14.35 11.20
N ILE A 103 7.05 13.44 11.77
CA ILE A 103 5.58 13.53 11.79
C ILE A 103 5.14 14.80 12.52
N ASN A 104 5.68 15.05 13.72
CA ASN A 104 5.35 16.24 14.49
C ASN A 104 5.74 17.53 13.77
N ALA A 105 6.91 17.56 13.12
CA ALA A 105 7.37 18.72 12.37
C ALA A 105 6.49 19.01 11.14
N THR A 106 5.98 17.96 10.49
CA THR A 106 5.17 18.08 9.26
C THR A 106 3.72 18.38 9.56
N PHE A 107 3.12 17.68 10.53
CA PHE A 107 1.68 17.69 10.78
C PHE A 107 1.29 18.46 12.06
N GLY A 108 2.25 18.76 12.94
CA GLY A 108 2.03 19.40 14.23
C GLY A 108 2.00 18.40 15.40
N SER A 109 1.41 17.24 15.23
CA SER A 109 1.38 16.14 16.20
C SER A 109 1.09 14.81 15.50
N PHE A 110 1.24 13.70 16.22
CA PHE A 110 0.84 12.40 15.73
C PHE A 110 -0.68 12.33 15.51
N GLU A 111 -1.45 12.93 16.38
CA GLU A 111 -2.91 13.01 16.27
C GLU A 111 -3.36 13.76 15.02
N GLU A 112 -2.70 14.88 14.70
CA GLU A 112 -2.98 15.62 13.45
C GLU A 112 -2.59 14.83 12.21
N PHE A 113 -1.52 14.04 12.26
CA PHE A 113 -1.20 13.08 11.21
C PHE A 113 -2.32 12.04 11.06
N GLN A 114 -2.82 11.45 12.17
CA GLN A 114 -3.93 10.51 12.12
C GLN A 114 -5.19 11.12 11.50
N VAL A 115 -5.48 12.38 11.83
CA VAL A 115 -6.62 13.12 11.23
C VAL A 115 -6.41 13.27 9.71
N ALA A 116 -5.22 13.70 9.28
CA ALA A 116 -4.92 13.88 7.85
C ALA A 116 -5.00 12.56 7.08
N PHE A 117 -4.41 11.49 7.62
CA PHE A 117 -4.43 10.17 7.00
C PHE A 117 -5.86 9.60 6.93
N THR A 118 -6.62 9.71 8.01
CA THR A 118 -8.02 9.29 8.07
C THR A 118 -8.87 10.05 7.06
N ALA A 119 -8.66 11.36 6.92
CA ALA A 119 -9.35 12.19 5.93
C ALA A 119 -9.05 11.72 4.50
N ALA A 120 -7.77 11.46 4.18
CA ALA A 120 -7.38 10.95 2.86
C ALA A 120 -8.04 9.59 2.56
N ALA A 121 -8.06 8.67 3.54
CA ALA A 121 -8.68 7.36 3.40
C ALA A 121 -10.21 7.42 3.26
N THR A 122 -10.86 8.29 4.03
CA THR A 122 -12.32 8.43 4.02
C THR A 122 -12.82 9.12 2.75
N THR A 123 -12.11 10.15 2.29
CA THR A 123 -12.54 10.97 1.15
C THR A 123 -12.14 10.38 -0.19
N ARG A 124 -11.28 9.34 -0.23
CA ARG A 124 -11.01 8.62 -1.49
C ARG A 124 -12.30 8.00 -2.00
N PHE A 125 -12.91 8.66 -2.98
CA PHE A 125 -14.15 8.19 -3.58
C PHE A 125 -13.88 6.95 -4.44
N GLY A 126 -14.68 5.90 -4.23
CA GLY A 126 -14.50 4.62 -4.92
C GLY A 126 -13.30 3.82 -4.39
N SER A 127 -12.69 3.04 -5.27
CA SER A 127 -11.54 2.20 -4.96
C SER A 127 -10.23 3.01 -4.99
N GLY A 128 -9.34 2.72 -4.08
CA GLY A 128 -8.03 3.37 -4.03
C GLY A 128 -7.28 3.10 -2.74
N TRP A 129 -6.30 3.94 -2.48
CA TRP A 129 -5.38 3.83 -1.34
C TRP A 129 -5.16 5.19 -0.69
N ALA A 130 -4.94 5.19 0.62
CA ALA A 130 -4.39 6.33 1.36
C ALA A 130 -2.92 6.04 1.69
N TRP A 131 -2.07 7.06 1.62
CA TRP A 131 -0.63 6.92 1.76
C TRP A 131 -0.02 7.98 2.67
N LEU A 132 1.01 7.56 3.43
CA LEU A 132 2.06 8.45 3.91
C LEU A 132 3.27 8.19 3.01
N VAL A 133 3.81 9.25 2.41
CA VAL A 133 4.93 9.18 1.48
C VAL A 133 6.05 10.13 1.89
N VAL A 134 7.26 9.86 1.41
CA VAL A 134 8.32 10.86 1.32
C VAL A 134 8.27 11.42 -0.10
N ASN A 135 8.01 12.72 -0.23
CA ASN A 135 7.89 13.38 -1.51
C ASN A 135 9.25 13.71 -2.14
N LYS A 136 9.25 14.32 -3.33
CA LYS A 136 10.48 14.65 -4.09
C LYS A 136 11.41 15.63 -3.35
N GLU A 137 10.86 16.41 -2.43
CA GLU A 137 11.62 17.35 -1.59
C GLU A 137 12.15 16.68 -0.30
N GLY A 138 11.96 15.38 -0.14
CA GLY A 138 12.36 14.62 1.05
C GLY A 138 11.49 14.85 2.28
N LYS A 139 10.27 15.38 2.10
CA LYS A 139 9.32 15.68 3.18
C LYS A 139 8.20 14.65 3.24
N LEU A 140 7.67 14.46 4.45
CA LEU A 140 6.47 13.64 4.63
C LEU A 140 5.23 14.33 4.03
N GLU A 141 4.39 13.55 3.39
CA GLU A 141 3.15 14.01 2.78
C GLU A 141 2.08 12.91 2.91
N VAL A 142 0.86 13.28 3.26
CA VAL A 142 -0.31 12.41 3.17
C VAL A 142 -0.99 12.64 1.82
N THR A 143 -1.26 11.56 1.10
CA THR A 143 -1.90 11.60 -0.21
C THR A 143 -2.81 10.39 -0.42
N SER A 144 -3.55 10.35 -1.50
CA SER A 144 -4.33 9.19 -1.90
C SER A 144 -4.24 8.96 -3.41
N THR A 145 -4.36 7.71 -3.83
CA THR A 145 -4.36 7.29 -5.23
C THR A 145 -5.63 6.54 -5.58
N ALA A 146 -6.06 6.63 -6.83
CA ALA A 146 -7.22 5.87 -7.32
C ALA A 146 -6.81 4.45 -7.73
N ASN A 147 -7.74 3.53 -7.64
CA ASN A 147 -7.57 2.15 -8.11
C ASN A 147 -6.28 1.51 -7.55
N GLN A 148 -5.39 1.04 -8.42
CA GLN A 148 -4.09 0.49 -8.04
C GLN A 148 -2.92 1.40 -8.45
N ASP A 149 -3.19 2.67 -8.74
CA ASP A 149 -2.14 3.64 -8.98
C ASP A 149 -1.22 3.71 -7.75
N THR A 150 0.07 3.83 -8.01
CA THR A 150 1.09 3.85 -6.96
C THR A 150 1.77 5.23 -6.88
N PRO A 151 2.12 5.72 -5.67
CA PRO A 151 2.90 6.95 -5.52
C PRO A 151 4.25 6.92 -6.22
N ILE A 152 4.79 5.74 -6.49
CA ILE A 152 6.06 5.55 -7.22
C ILE A 152 5.99 6.22 -8.60
N SER A 153 4.87 6.11 -9.29
CA SER A 153 4.67 6.74 -10.61
C SER A 153 4.65 8.28 -10.55
N GLU A 154 4.46 8.85 -9.36
CA GLU A 154 4.57 10.29 -9.11
C GLU A 154 5.95 10.71 -8.59
N GLY A 155 6.91 9.78 -8.52
CA GLY A 155 8.24 10.02 -7.96
C GLY A 155 8.25 10.18 -6.44
N LYS A 156 7.24 9.66 -5.75
CA LYS A 156 7.10 9.66 -4.29
C LYS A 156 7.42 8.27 -3.75
N LYS A 157 7.95 8.19 -2.54
CA LYS A 157 8.30 6.93 -1.89
C LYS A 157 7.26 6.59 -0.82
N PRO A 158 6.39 5.58 -1.02
CA PRO A 158 5.40 5.19 -0.03
C PRO A 158 6.08 4.54 1.18
N ILE A 159 5.70 4.96 2.39
CA ILE A 159 6.20 4.38 3.65
C ILE A 159 5.08 3.83 4.53
N LEU A 160 3.84 4.25 4.32
CA LEU A 160 2.63 3.67 4.92
C LEU A 160 1.52 3.73 3.88
N GLY A 161 0.74 2.67 3.76
CA GLY A 161 -0.39 2.59 2.86
C GLY A 161 -1.57 1.84 3.46
N LEU A 162 -2.77 2.26 3.12
CA LEU A 162 -4.03 1.61 3.50
C LEU A 162 -4.88 1.40 2.25
N ASP A 163 -5.19 0.14 1.97
CA ASP A 163 -6.14 -0.24 0.94
C ASP A 163 -7.56 0.15 1.38
N VAL A 164 -8.23 1.01 0.61
CA VAL A 164 -9.62 1.41 0.85
C VAL A 164 -10.59 0.90 -0.23
N TRP A 165 -10.16 -0.06 -1.04
CA TRP A 165 -11.08 -0.88 -1.82
C TRP A 165 -12.05 -1.61 -0.89
N GLU A 166 -13.30 -1.76 -1.29
CA GLU A 166 -14.29 -2.47 -0.45
C GLU A 166 -13.89 -3.92 -0.16
N HIS A 167 -13.18 -4.59 -1.08
CA HIS A 167 -12.68 -5.95 -0.83
C HIS A 167 -11.75 -6.06 0.39
N ALA A 168 -11.12 -4.96 0.81
CA ALA A 168 -10.23 -4.94 1.96
C ALA A 168 -10.95 -4.95 3.30
N TYR A 169 -12.24 -4.57 3.35
CA TYR A 169 -12.95 -4.38 4.62
C TYR A 169 -14.41 -4.83 4.64
N TYR A 170 -15.03 -5.09 3.49
CA TYR A 170 -16.49 -5.27 3.43
C TYR A 170 -17.00 -6.50 4.18
N VAL A 171 -16.24 -7.60 4.23
CA VAL A 171 -16.64 -8.82 4.95
C VAL A 171 -16.93 -8.52 6.42
N LYS A 172 -16.05 -7.78 7.10
CA LYS A 172 -16.19 -7.45 8.52
C LYS A 172 -16.93 -6.15 8.78
N TYR A 173 -16.58 -5.11 8.07
CA TYR A 173 -17.02 -3.73 8.35
C TYR A 173 -18.19 -3.27 7.46
N ARG A 174 -18.59 -4.06 6.46
CA ARG A 174 -19.61 -3.70 5.50
C ARG A 174 -19.31 -2.35 4.85
N ASN A 175 -20.27 -1.45 4.81
CA ASN A 175 -20.11 -0.10 4.26
C ASN A 175 -19.43 0.90 5.19
N VAL A 176 -19.03 0.48 6.41
CA VAL A 176 -18.50 1.40 7.44
C VAL A 176 -16.98 1.50 7.34
N ARG A 177 -16.49 2.13 6.27
CA ARG A 177 -15.05 2.38 6.06
C ARG A 177 -14.37 3.07 7.25
N PRO A 178 -14.97 4.06 7.95
CA PRO A 178 -14.32 4.69 9.10
C PRO A 178 -13.91 3.73 10.21
N ASP A 179 -14.70 2.69 10.47
CA ASP A 179 -14.35 1.70 11.51
C ASP A 179 -13.14 0.84 11.09
N TYR A 180 -13.04 0.49 9.82
CA TYR A 180 -11.86 -0.17 9.26
C TYR A 180 -10.61 0.70 9.34
N ILE A 181 -10.70 1.99 8.98
CA ILE A 181 -9.59 2.93 9.07
C ILE A 181 -9.09 3.02 10.51
N LYS A 182 -10.00 3.14 11.48
CA LYS A 182 -9.69 3.17 12.91
C LYS A 182 -8.98 1.88 13.35
N ALA A 183 -9.49 0.72 12.93
CA ALA A 183 -8.91 -0.58 13.25
C ALA A 183 -7.49 -0.73 12.68
N PHE A 184 -7.23 -0.21 11.48
CA PHE A 184 -5.91 -0.26 10.85
C PHE A 184 -4.81 0.36 11.73
N PHE A 185 -5.06 1.45 12.42
CA PHE A 185 -4.07 2.07 13.32
C PHE A 185 -3.62 1.13 14.45
N SER A 186 -4.39 0.10 14.78
CA SER A 186 -4.03 -0.90 15.79
C SER A 186 -3.10 -2.00 15.27
N VAL A 187 -2.92 -2.13 13.96
CA VAL A 187 -2.11 -3.19 13.32
C VAL A 187 -0.94 -2.66 12.51
N ILE A 188 -0.67 -1.35 12.52
CA ILE A 188 0.45 -0.77 11.77
C ILE A 188 1.77 -1.30 12.31
N ASN A 189 2.62 -1.79 11.40
CA ASN A 189 4.00 -2.17 11.66
C ASN A 189 4.91 -0.93 11.54
N TRP A 190 5.01 -0.17 12.61
CA TRP A 190 5.83 1.04 12.63
C TRP A 190 7.32 0.76 12.42
N ASN A 191 7.80 -0.44 12.75
CA ASN A 191 9.19 -0.82 12.48
C ASN A 191 9.46 -0.87 10.97
N LYS A 192 8.51 -1.38 10.18
CA LYS A 192 8.61 -1.36 8.71
C LYS A 192 8.50 0.05 8.14
N VAL A 193 7.61 0.87 8.70
CA VAL A 193 7.49 2.28 8.30
C VAL A 193 8.79 3.03 8.57
N ASP A 194 9.44 2.82 9.72
CA ASP A 194 10.74 3.39 10.05
C ASP A 194 11.85 2.96 9.07
N GLU A 195 11.90 1.68 8.72
CA GLU A 195 12.85 1.14 7.73
C GLU A 195 12.69 1.85 6.38
N LEU A 196 11.44 1.95 5.90
CA LEU A 196 11.13 2.61 4.62
C LEU A 196 11.43 4.11 4.67
N TYR A 197 11.14 4.77 5.79
CA TYR A 197 11.47 6.18 5.98
C TYR A 197 12.98 6.42 5.93
N ALA A 198 13.77 5.58 6.61
CA ALA A 198 15.22 5.68 6.57
C ALA A 198 15.79 5.49 5.17
N ALA A 199 15.24 4.55 4.39
CA ALA A 199 15.66 4.29 3.01
C ALA A 199 15.19 5.38 2.02
N ALA A 200 14.20 6.17 2.38
CA ALA A 200 13.61 7.20 1.51
C ALA A 200 14.30 8.57 1.57
N LYS A 201 15.19 8.79 2.54
CA LYS A 201 15.92 10.05 2.76
C LYS A 201 17.01 10.30 1.73
#